data_d338d0200106088e5ff4d655ec7461a3
#
_entry.id   d338d0200106088e5ff4d655ec7461a3
#
_cell.length_a   1.000
_cell.length_b   1.000
_cell.length_c   1.000
_cell.angle_alpha   90.00
_cell.angle_beta   90.00
_cell.angle_gamma   90.00
#
_symmetry.space_group_name_H-M   'P 1'
#
loop_
_entity.id
_entity.type
_entity.pdbx_description
1 polymer ?
#
loop_
_entity_poly.entity_id
_entity_poly.type
_entity_poly.pdbx_seq_one_letter_code
_entity_poly.pdbx_strand_id
1 'polypeptide(L)'
;MRRRVTVPILAAGAVVSSLAVAAPAQAHGYVSGPPSRQALCAQNRVPDCGQIKYEPQSVEGPKGLRNCHANIAHFAVLNDDSRGWPATSVGSSVTFTWVNTARHATSNWEYFIGGTRVGVFDGGGRQPGATVSHTVNLGGFSGRQKILAVWNIADTANAFYSCVDVQIGGGGGPAPSPTPPAPTTSPTPTPPAPTNPPAPGGSWTAGRAYQVGDQVTYNGLTYRCRQAHTAIPGWEPPNVPALWSQV
;
A
#
# COMPACT_ATOMS: atom_id res chain seq x y z
N MET A 1 -56.76 -22.65 -58.28
CA MET A 1 -56.59 -22.08 -56.91
C MET A 1 -55.26 -22.50 -56.32
N ARG A 2 -54.27 -21.63 -56.31
CA ARG A 2 -52.89 -21.89 -55.70
C ARG A 2 -52.84 -21.23 -54.37
N ARG A 3 -52.78 -22.02 -53.25
CA ARG A 3 -52.60 -21.55 -51.90
C ARG A 3 -51.12 -21.17 -51.71
N ARG A 4 -50.84 -19.93 -51.38
CA ARG A 4 -49.54 -19.46 -50.95
C ARG A 4 -49.39 -19.75 -49.45
N VAL A 5 -48.37 -20.56 -49.06
CA VAL A 5 -47.97 -20.79 -47.68
C VAL A 5 -46.95 -19.76 -47.30
N THR A 6 -47.29 -18.88 -46.40
CA THR A 6 -46.35 -17.91 -45.78
C THR A 6 -45.72 -18.56 -44.57
N VAL A 7 -44.39 -18.74 -44.57
CA VAL A 7 -43.61 -19.21 -43.46
C VAL A 7 -43.10 -18.00 -42.68
N PRO A 8 -43.37 -17.88 -41.36
CA PRO A 8 -42.79 -16.81 -40.56
C PRO A 8 -41.32 -17.16 -40.20
N ILE A 9 -40.40 -16.25 -40.53
CA ILE A 9 -39.01 -16.32 -40.11
C ILE A 9 -38.95 -15.79 -38.67
N LEU A 10 -38.67 -16.69 -37.69
CA LEU A 10 -38.31 -16.31 -36.33
C LEU A 10 -36.86 -15.86 -36.31
N ALA A 11 -36.61 -14.58 -36.16
CA ALA A 11 -35.28 -14.04 -35.86
C ALA A 11 -34.96 -14.26 -34.39
N ALA A 12 -34.12 -15.26 -34.09
CA ALA A 12 -33.56 -15.47 -32.76
C ALA A 12 -32.43 -14.47 -32.53
N GLY A 13 -32.72 -13.40 -31.78
CA GLY A 13 -31.70 -12.46 -31.33
C GLY A 13 -30.83 -13.09 -30.26
N ALA A 14 -29.56 -13.38 -30.58
CA ALA A 14 -28.58 -13.81 -29.61
C ALA A 14 -28.12 -12.59 -28.77
N VAL A 15 -28.57 -12.51 -27.52
CA VAL A 15 -28.05 -11.55 -26.55
C VAL A 15 -26.70 -12.06 -26.08
N VAL A 16 -25.61 -11.51 -26.62
CA VAL A 16 -24.25 -11.75 -26.12
C VAL A 16 -24.09 -10.93 -24.83
N SER A 17 -24.29 -11.56 -23.68
CA SER A 17 -23.92 -10.99 -22.37
C SER A 17 -22.39 -10.99 -22.29
N SER A 18 -21.76 -9.83 -22.50
CA SER A 18 -20.35 -9.62 -22.19
C SER A 18 -20.17 -9.67 -20.67
N LEU A 19 -19.71 -10.80 -20.16
CA LEU A 19 -19.18 -10.92 -18.80
C LEU A 19 -17.92 -10.05 -18.74
N ALA A 20 -18.05 -8.84 -18.22
CA ALA A 20 -16.89 -8.04 -17.85
C ALA A 20 -16.20 -8.76 -16.68
N VAL A 21 -15.12 -9.48 -16.97
CA VAL A 21 -14.22 -9.99 -15.94
C VAL A 21 -13.54 -8.75 -15.35
N ALA A 22 -14.02 -8.31 -14.17
CA ALA A 22 -13.34 -7.29 -13.41
C ALA A 22 -11.94 -7.82 -13.08
N ALA A 23 -10.90 -7.17 -13.60
CA ALA A 23 -9.54 -7.46 -13.18
C ALA A 23 -9.48 -7.30 -11.65
N PRO A 24 -8.79 -8.20 -10.92
CA PRO A 24 -8.63 -8.05 -9.48
C PRO A 24 -7.98 -6.68 -9.23
N ALA A 25 -8.72 -5.82 -8.57
CA ALA A 25 -8.21 -4.52 -8.18
C ALA A 25 -7.14 -4.78 -7.11
N GLN A 26 -5.88 -4.48 -7.42
CA GLN A 26 -4.76 -4.70 -6.52
C GLN A 26 -4.56 -3.46 -5.66
N ALA A 27 -4.96 -3.53 -4.39
CA ALA A 27 -4.52 -2.59 -3.38
C ALA A 27 -3.06 -2.88 -3.04
N HIS A 28 -2.31 -1.87 -2.60
CA HIS A 28 -0.95 -2.04 -2.08
C HIS A 28 -0.67 -0.98 -1.03
N GLY A 29 -0.10 -1.39 0.09
CA GLY A 29 0.26 -0.44 1.13
C GLY A 29 0.94 -1.10 2.34
N TYR A 30 1.63 -0.28 3.13
CA TYR A 30 2.33 -0.72 4.32
C TYR A 30 2.54 0.46 5.29
N VAL A 31 2.85 0.15 6.55
CA VAL A 31 3.23 1.17 7.54
C VAL A 31 4.68 1.59 7.33
N SER A 32 4.87 2.87 6.98
CA SER A 32 6.19 3.48 6.78
C SER A 32 6.75 4.15 8.04
N GLY A 33 5.88 4.61 8.94
CA GLY A 33 6.25 5.30 10.18
C GLY A 33 5.35 4.95 11.37
N PRO A 34 5.91 4.52 12.51
CA PRO A 34 7.24 3.93 12.67
C PRO A 34 7.46 2.79 11.68
N PRO A 35 8.70 2.54 11.23
CA PRO A 35 8.91 1.59 10.14
C PRO A 35 8.47 0.19 10.52
N SER A 36 7.61 -0.40 9.69
CA SER A 36 7.22 -1.81 9.79
C SER A 36 8.39 -2.72 9.41
N ARG A 37 8.28 -4.02 9.72
CA ARG A 37 9.31 -5.00 9.37
C ARG A 37 9.63 -4.99 7.88
N GLN A 38 8.61 -4.96 7.00
CA GLN A 38 8.81 -4.83 5.56
C GLN A 38 9.45 -3.49 5.17
N ALA A 39 9.12 -2.39 5.85
CA ALA A 39 9.77 -1.11 5.63
C ALA A 39 11.26 -1.13 6.03
N LEU A 40 11.59 -1.78 7.15
CA LEU A 40 12.98 -1.97 7.59
C LEU A 40 13.78 -2.80 6.58
N CYS A 41 13.17 -3.84 6.01
CA CYS A 41 13.76 -4.64 4.94
C CYS A 41 14.04 -3.80 3.68
N ALA A 42 13.05 -3.03 3.22
CA ALA A 42 13.19 -2.16 2.05
C ALA A 42 14.26 -1.08 2.24
N GLN A 43 14.44 -0.59 3.47
CA GLN A 43 15.46 0.37 3.86
C GLN A 43 16.85 -0.25 4.10
N ASN A 44 17.03 -1.54 3.86
CA ASN A 44 18.28 -2.28 4.15
C ASN A 44 18.74 -2.21 5.63
N ARG A 45 17.79 -2.00 6.56
CA ARG A 45 18.09 -1.95 8.00
C ARG A 45 18.12 -3.33 8.66
N VAL A 46 17.59 -4.33 7.98
CA VAL A 46 17.62 -5.74 8.37
C VAL A 46 18.11 -6.53 7.16
N PRO A 47 19.16 -7.37 7.31
CA PRO A 47 19.67 -8.18 6.20
C PRO A 47 18.78 -9.37 5.90
N ASP A 48 19.02 -10.02 4.77
CA ASP A 48 18.44 -11.32 4.38
C ASP A 48 16.90 -11.40 4.46
N CYS A 49 16.26 -10.33 4.05
CA CYS A 49 14.79 -10.24 4.03
C CYS A 49 14.13 -10.96 2.84
N GLY A 50 14.91 -11.41 1.86
CA GLY A 50 14.34 -12.01 0.65
C GLY A 50 13.53 -11.01 -0.19
N GLN A 51 12.48 -11.50 -0.80
CA GLN A 51 11.68 -10.75 -1.79
C GLN A 51 10.94 -9.54 -1.20
N ILE A 52 10.54 -9.61 0.08
CA ILE A 52 9.80 -8.50 0.74
C ILE A 52 10.56 -7.17 0.74
N LYS A 53 11.89 -7.21 0.62
CA LYS A 53 12.74 -6.03 0.46
C LYS A 53 12.32 -5.18 -0.75
N TYR A 54 11.88 -5.81 -1.83
CA TYR A 54 11.59 -5.17 -3.11
C TYR A 54 10.10 -4.86 -3.31
N GLU A 55 9.24 -5.41 -2.46
CA GLU A 55 7.80 -5.22 -2.55
C GLU A 55 7.13 -5.09 -1.16
N PRO A 56 7.60 -4.14 -0.31
CA PRO A 56 7.09 -3.98 1.06
C PRO A 56 5.58 -3.72 1.12
N GLN A 57 4.98 -3.26 0.02
CA GLN A 57 3.56 -2.96 -0.10
C GLN A 57 2.68 -4.18 -0.38
N SER A 58 3.27 -5.37 -0.64
CA SER A 58 2.55 -6.52 -1.22
C SER A 58 2.10 -7.56 -0.18
N VAL A 59 2.12 -7.24 1.12
CA VAL A 59 1.71 -8.18 2.18
C VAL A 59 0.19 -8.21 2.28
N GLU A 60 -0.45 -8.84 1.31
CA GLU A 60 -1.90 -8.97 1.18
C GLU A 60 -2.35 -10.41 1.48
N GLY A 61 -3.45 -10.58 2.19
CA GLY A 61 -4.06 -11.88 2.43
C GLY A 61 -5.48 -11.77 2.97
N PRO A 62 -6.15 -12.90 3.24
CA PRO A 62 -7.50 -12.90 3.77
C PRO A 62 -7.64 -12.05 5.02
N LYS A 63 -8.80 -11.39 5.19
CA LYS A 63 -9.12 -10.66 6.42
C LYS A 63 -9.08 -11.57 7.65
N GLY A 64 -8.77 -10.98 8.81
CA GLY A 64 -8.81 -11.69 10.09
C GLY A 64 -7.54 -12.43 10.47
N LEU A 65 -6.50 -12.44 9.64
CA LEU A 65 -5.21 -13.04 10.02
C LEU A 65 -4.56 -12.26 11.17
N ARG A 66 -3.73 -12.98 11.94
CA ARG A 66 -2.99 -12.42 13.11
C ARG A 66 -1.49 -12.68 12.99
N ASN A 67 -0.95 -12.54 11.78
CA ASN A 67 0.48 -12.72 11.52
C ASN A 67 1.01 -11.61 10.60
N CYS A 68 2.33 -11.49 10.53
CA CYS A 68 3.01 -10.38 9.85
C CYS A 68 3.20 -10.62 8.35
N HIS A 69 2.96 -11.83 7.83
CA HIS A 69 3.28 -12.23 6.47
C HIS A 69 2.04 -12.60 5.64
N ALA A 70 0.82 -12.38 6.16
CA ALA A 70 -0.45 -12.65 5.48
C ALA A 70 -0.57 -14.10 4.94
N ASN A 71 0.10 -15.08 5.58
CA ASN A 71 0.23 -16.48 5.13
C ASN A 71 0.97 -16.65 3.78
N ILE A 72 1.71 -15.63 3.33
CA ILE A 72 2.52 -15.71 2.11
C ILE A 72 3.87 -16.34 2.46
N ALA A 73 4.13 -17.53 1.95
CA ALA A 73 5.30 -18.34 2.34
C ALA A 73 6.64 -17.63 2.12
N HIS A 74 6.82 -16.92 1.00
CA HIS A 74 8.07 -16.22 0.71
C HIS A 74 8.23 -14.89 1.50
N PHE A 75 7.22 -14.48 2.27
CA PHE A 75 7.28 -13.39 3.25
C PHE A 75 7.33 -13.89 4.70
N ALA A 76 7.52 -15.19 4.93
CA ALA A 76 7.55 -15.79 6.28
C ALA A 76 8.59 -15.15 7.21
N VAL A 77 9.66 -14.59 6.64
CA VAL A 77 10.69 -13.82 7.36
C VAL A 77 10.08 -12.73 8.24
N LEU A 78 8.97 -12.11 7.82
CA LEU A 78 8.29 -11.05 8.59
C LEU A 78 7.69 -11.55 9.90
N ASN A 79 7.47 -12.86 10.02
CA ASN A 79 6.89 -13.48 11.23
C ASN A 79 7.94 -14.06 12.18
N ASP A 80 9.20 -14.01 11.79
CA ASP A 80 10.31 -14.51 12.61
C ASP A 80 10.74 -13.44 13.65
N ASP A 81 10.30 -13.63 14.89
CA ASP A 81 10.60 -12.74 16.00
C ASP A 81 12.06 -12.85 16.49
N SER A 82 12.80 -13.93 16.12
CA SER A 82 14.19 -14.15 16.53
C SER A 82 15.19 -13.23 15.80
N ARG A 83 14.78 -12.57 14.73
CA ARG A 83 15.66 -11.74 13.88
C ARG A 83 16.13 -10.42 14.53
N GLY A 84 15.71 -10.13 15.75
CA GLY A 84 16.16 -8.92 16.44
C GLY A 84 15.70 -7.62 15.73
N TRP A 85 14.47 -7.58 15.28
CA TRP A 85 13.90 -6.42 14.58
C TRP A 85 14.16 -5.12 15.34
N PRO A 86 14.67 -4.05 14.71
CA PRO A 86 14.80 -2.75 15.35
C PRO A 86 13.46 -2.25 15.88
N ALA A 87 13.40 -1.87 17.16
CA ALA A 87 12.19 -1.30 17.75
C ALA A 87 12.32 0.22 17.85
N THR A 88 11.22 0.93 17.53
CA THR A 88 11.14 2.37 17.71
C THR A 88 10.69 2.69 19.13
N SER A 89 11.45 3.55 19.85
CA SER A 89 11.02 4.04 21.17
C SER A 89 9.83 4.95 21.03
N VAL A 90 8.77 4.66 21.81
CA VAL A 90 7.50 5.41 21.79
C VAL A 90 6.99 5.67 23.20
N GLY A 91 6.16 6.68 23.36
CA GLY A 91 5.44 6.96 24.61
C GLY A 91 4.20 6.06 24.77
N SER A 92 3.24 6.54 25.56
CA SER A 92 1.93 5.89 25.76
C SER A 92 1.04 5.95 24.52
N SER A 93 1.43 6.66 23.47
CA SER A 93 0.76 6.70 22.17
C SER A 93 1.77 6.72 21.04
N VAL A 94 1.34 6.29 19.87
CA VAL A 94 2.17 6.27 18.65
C VAL A 94 1.31 6.63 17.43
N THR A 95 1.85 7.43 16.53
CA THR A 95 1.21 7.73 15.25
C THR A 95 1.78 6.81 14.17
N PHE A 96 0.93 5.94 13.63
CA PHE A 96 1.25 5.10 12.49
C PHE A 96 0.94 5.84 11.20
N THR A 97 1.88 5.81 10.26
CA THR A 97 1.71 6.37 8.92
C THR A 97 1.74 5.26 7.89
N TRP A 98 0.62 5.06 7.21
CA TRP A 98 0.51 4.17 6.06
C TRP A 98 0.89 4.91 4.78
N VAL A 99 1.60 4.22 3.89
CA VAL A 99 1.79 4.58 2.50
C VAL A 99 0.98 3.62 1.65
N ASN A 100 -0.02 4.15 0.96
CA ASN A 100 -0.93 3.40 0.10
C ASN A 100 -0.48 3.62 -1.35
N THR A 101 0.31 2.69 -1.89
CA THR A 101 0.89 2.81 -3.24
C THR A 101 -0.12 2.49 -4.33
N ALA A 102 -1.09 1.63 -4.02
CA ALA A 102 -2.32 1.46 -4.81
C ALA A 102 -3.53 1.52 -3.86
N ARG A 103 -4.39 2.51 -4.06
CA ARG A 103 -5.47 2.86 -3.14
C ARG A 103 -6.75 2.11 -3.47
N HIS A 104 -7.42 1.59 -2.45
CA HIS A 104 -8.69 0.86 -2.57
C HIS A 104 -9.73 1.37 -1.59
N ALA A 105 -11.00 1.12 -1.87
CA ALA A 105 -12.07 1.37 -0.91
C ALA A 105 -11.76 0.66 0.40
N THR A 106 -11.82 1.37 1.53
CA THR A 106 -11.35 0.92 2.83
C THR A 106 -12.51 0.72 3.78
N SER A 107 -12.60 -0.48 4.39
CA SER A 107 -13.49 -0.73 5.51
C SER A 107 -12.98 0.00 6.75
N ASN A 108 -11.82 -0.40 7.24
CA ASN A 108 -11.18 0.18 8.41
C ASN A 108 -9.69 -0.16 8.47
N TRP A 109 -9.00 0.47 9.42
CA TRP A 109 -7.67 0.06 9.88
C TRP A 109 -7.76 -0.42 11.32
N GLU A 110 -7.08 -1.50 11.65
CA GLU A 110 -7.04 -2.08 12.99
C GLU A 110 -5.60 -2.25 13.45
N TYR A 111 -5.40 -2.13 14.77
CA TYR A 111 -4.09 -2.28 15.41
C TYR A 111 -4.20 -3.24 16.58
N PHE A 112 -3.24 -4.18 16.69
CA PHE A 112 -3.26 -5.24 17.70
C PHE A 112 -1.90 -5.39 18.38
N ILE A 113 -1.93 -5.61 19.69
CA ILE A 113 -0.79 -6.11 20.47
C ILE A 113 -1.19 -7.50 20.98
N GLY A 114 -0.50 -8.54 20.50
CA GLY A 114 -0.95 -9.92 20.75
C GLY A 114 -2.40 -10.14 20.30
N GLY A 115 -3.25 -10.58 21.20
CA GLY A 115 -4.70 -10.78 20.96
C GLY A 115 -5.55 -9.52 21.16
N THR A 116 -4.98 -8.44 21.73
CA THR A 116 -5.74 -7.24 22.12
C THR A 116 -5.76 -6.22 20.98
N ARG A 117 -6.97 -5.77 20.58
CA ARG A 117 -7.13 -4.65 19.67
C ARG A 117 -6.97 -3.32 20.40
N VAL A 118 -5.94 -2.55 20.05
CA VAL A 118 -5.59 -1.27 20.66
C VAL A 118 -6.04 -0.06 19.85
N GLY A 119 -6.51 -0.27 18.61
CA GLY A 119 -7.05 0.82 17.79
C GLY A 119 -7.90 0.30 16.63
N VAL A 120 -8.91 1.10 16.25
CA VAL A 120 -9.70 0.91 15.02
C VAL A 120 -10.08 2.27 14.48
N PHE A 121 -9.96 2.43 13.16
CA PHE A 121 -10.27 3.67 12.44
C PHE A 121 -11.13 3.34 11.23
N ASP A 122 -12.30 3.93 11.15
CA ASP A 122 -13.25 3.70 10.06
C ASP A 122 -12.73 4.31 8.74
N GLY A 123 -12.78 3.54 7.67
CA GLY A 123 -12.47 3.98 6.31
C GLY A 123 -13.69 4.48 5.54
N GLY A 124 -14.90 4.27 6.06
CA GLY A 124 -16.17 4.69 5.49
C GLY A 124 -16.45 4.13 4.10
N GLY A 125 -15.84 3.00 3.72
CA GLY A 125 -15.97 2.41 2.39
C GLY A 125 -15.36 3.25 1.27
N ARG A 126 -14.52 4.26 1.59
CA ARG A 126 -13.95 5.18 0.60
C ARG A 126 -12.49 4.85 0.30
N GLN A 127 -12.04 5.31 -0.87
CA GLN A 127 -10.64 5.26 -1.25
C GLN A 127 -9.83 6.26 -0.38
N PRO A 128 -8.79 5.81 0.35
CA PRO A 128 -7.99 6.68 1.20
C PRO A 128 -7.05 7.57 0.40
N GLY A 129 -6.39 8.51 1.07
CA GLY A 129 -5.26 9.25 0.53
C GLY A 129 -4.05 8.34 0.28
N ALA A 130 -3.06 8.83 -0.48
CA ALA A 130 -1.78 8.13 -0.68
C ALA A 130 -1.04 7.90 0.65
N THR A 131 -1.27 8.77 1.61
CA THR A 131 -0.77 8.65 2.99
C THR A 131 -1.94 8.79 3.95
N VAL A 132 -1.97 7.93 4.97
CA VAL A 132 -2.97 7.97 6.05
C VAL A 132 -2.25 7.79 7.38
N SER A 133 -2.60 8.61 8.37
CA SER A 133 -1.99 8.55 9.70
C SER A 133 -3.04 8.35 10.79
N HIS A 134 -2.72 7.47 11.75
CA HIS A 134 -3.57 7.18 12.90
C HIS A 134 -2.78 7.23 14.19
N THR A 135 -3.23 7.96 15.18
CA THR A 135 -2.64 7.96 16.52
C THR A 135 -3.36 6.92 17.38
N VAL A 136 -2.60 5.92 17.83
CA VAL A 136 -3.08 4.80 18.65
C VAL A 136 -2.59 4.97 20.08
N ASN A 137 -3.49 4.86 21.04
CA ASN A 137 -3.16 4.83 22.46
C ASN A 137 -2.70 3.41 22.84
N LEU A 138 -1.50 3.32 23.41
CA LEU A 138 -0.88 2.09 23.86
C LEU A 138 -0.95 1.94 25.40
N GLY A 139 -1.79 2.75 26.06
CA GLY A 139 -1.95 2.74 27.51
C GLY A 139 -2.23 1.33 28.05
N GLY A 140 -1.54 0.95 29.12
CA GLY A 140 -1.60 -0.39 29.70
C GLY A 140 -0.56 -1.39 29.13
N PHE A 141 0.16 -1.02 28.08
CA PHE A 141 1.29 -1.79 27.55
C PHE A 141 2.62 -1.09 27.87
N SER A 142 3.67 -1.88 28.10
CA SER A 142 5.02 -1.41 28.36
C SER A 142 6.05 -2.36 27.76
N GLY A 143 7.29 -1.89 27.73
CA GLY A 143 8.40 -2.69 27.22
C GLY A 143 8.34 -2.90 25.71
N ARG A 144 9.00 -3.95 25.23
CA ARG A 144 9.02 -4.30 23.81
C ARG A 144 7.71 -4.93 23.40
N GLN A 145 7.08 -4.36 22.37
CA GLN A 145 5.83 -4.85 21.81
C GLN A 145 5.93 -4.95 20.27
N LYS A 146 5.24 -5.96 19.72
CA LYS A 146 4.99 -6.08 18.29
C LYS A 146 3.54 -5.68 18.02
N ILE A 147 3.35 -4.64 17.23
CA ILE A 147 2.03 -4.13 16.86
C ILE A 147 1.71 -4.61 15.45
N LEU A 148 0.65 -5.40 15.31
CA LEU A 148 0.11 -5.77 14.01
C LEU A 148 -0.87 -4.69 13.56
N ALA A 149 -0.56 -4.01 12.48
CA ALA A 149 -1.42 -3.06 11.80
C ALA A 149 -2.07 -3.73 10.59
N VAL A 150 -3.38 -3.62 10.46
CA VAL A 150 -4.19 -4.26 9.41
C VAL A 150 -5.00 -3.21 8.68
N TRP A 151 -4.92 -3.20 7.36
CA TRP A 151 -5.74 -2.36 6.49
C TRP A 151 -6.77 -3.23 5.78
N ASN A 152 -8.03 -3.18 6.21
CA ASN A 152 -9.14 -3.96 5.67
C ASN A 152 -9.75 -3.28 4.45
N ILE A 153 -9.71 -3.95 3.30
CA ILE A 153 -10.28 -3.46 2.05
C ILE A 153 -11.80 -3.66 2.06
N ALA A 154 -12.58 -2.69 1.58
CA ALA A 154 -14.04 -2.75 1.67
C ALA A 154 -14.67 -3.70 0.65
N ASP A 155 -14.17 -3.70 -0.56
CA ASP A 155 -14.72 -4.36 -1.75
C ASP A 155 -14.05 -5.68 -2.11
N THR A 156 -13.16 -6.19 -1.26
CA THR A 156 -12.53 -7.52 -1.38
C THR A 156 -12.57 -8.30 -0.06
N ALA A 157 -12.25 -9.59 -0.12
CA ALA A 157 -12.09 -10.43 1.08
C ALA A 157 -10.72 -10.21 1.77
N ASN A 158 -9.86 -9.34 1.25
CA ASN A 158 -8.47 -9.20 1.64
C ASN A 158 -8.21 -8.00 2.55
N ALA A 159 -7.05 -8.05 3.20
CA ALA A 159 -6.47 -6.99 4.00
C ALA A 159 -4.95 -6.95 3.79
N PHE A 160 -4.33 -5.82 4.12
CA PHE A 160 -2.88 -5.65 4.15
C PHE A 160 -2.38 -5.68 5.58
N TYR A 161 -1.21 -6.29 5.78
CA TYR A 161 -0.63 -6.57 7.08
C TYR A 161 0.74 -5.92 7.23
N SER A 162 0.96 -5.24 8.36
CA SER A 162 2.25 -4.62 8.70
C SER A 162 2.54 -4.83 10.17
N CYS A 163 3.67 -5.47 10.51
CA CYS A 163 4.13 -5.54 11.89
C CYS A 163 5.15 -4.45 12.16
N VAL A 164 4.96 -3.75 13.27
CA VAL A 164 5.83 -2.68 13.76
C VAL A 164 6.34 -3.05 15.15
N ASP A 165 7.64 -3.10 15.34
CA ASP A 165 8.26 -3.33 16.63
C ASP A 165 8.47 -1.98 17.34
N VAL A 166 7.98 -1.86 18.56
CA VAL A 166 8.11 -0.66 19.40
C VAL A 166 8.65 -0.99 20.79
N GLN A 167 9.30 -0.01 21.42
CA GLN A 167 9.71 -0.02 22.83
C GLN A 167 8.88 1.05 23.54
N ILE A 168 7.90 0.63 24.36
CA ILE A 168 6.99 1.52 25.08
C ILE A 168 7.59 1.83 26.46
N GLY A 169 7.63 3.12 26.83
CA GLY A 169 8.10 3.54 28.16
C GLY A 169 9.60 3.48 28.38
N GLY A 170 10.40 3.16 27.36
CA GLY A 170 11.84 3.42 27.40
C GLY A 170 12.04 4.93 27.34
N GLY A 171 12.77 5.52 28.33
CA GLY A 171 13.03 6.95 28.42
C GLY A 171 13.87 7.51 27.28
N GLY A 172 13.31 7.50 26.10
CA GLY A 172 13.74 8.26 24.93
C GLY A 172 12.77 9.41 24.80
N GLY A 173 13.30 10.63 24.80
CA GLY A 173 12.52 11.81 24.50
C GLY A 173 11.71 11.64 23.21
N PRO A 174 10.71 12.48 22.97
CA PRO A 174 9.89 12.41 21.76
C PRO A 174 10.83 12.34 20.56
N ALA A 175 10.62 11.34 19.71
CA ALA A 175 11.23 11.36 18.38
C ALA A 175 11.01 12.77 17.83
N PRO A 176 12.03 13.41 17.21
CA PRO A 176 11.85 14.77 16.70
C PRO A 176 10.62 14.72 15.80
N SER A 177 9.57 15.39 16.27
CA SER A 177 8.42 15.71 15.45
C SER A 177 8.99 16.38 14.22
N PRO A 178 8.67 15.95 12.99
CA PRO A 178 9.07 16.72 11.82
C PRO A 178 8.60 18.16 12.10
N THR A 179 9.54 19.08 12.24
CA THR A 179 9.25 20.49 12.40
C THR A 179 8.25 20.84 11.30
N PRO A 180 7.06 21.36 11.64
CA PRO A 180 6.14 21.80 10.61
C PRO A 180 6.92 22.83 9.76
N PRO A 181 6.94 22.74 8.43
CA PRO A 181 7.48 23.81 7.63
C PRO A 181 6.76 25.10 8.06
N ALA A 182 7.54 26.16 8.27
CA ALA A 182 7.03 27.48 8.60
C ALA A 182 5.84 27.77 7.66
N PRO A 183 4.79 28.49 8.15
CA PRO A 183 3.63 28.78 7.32
C PRO A 183 4.08 29.61 6.12
N THR A 184 4.30 28.95 5.01
CA THR A 184 4.38 29.58 3.71
C THR A 184 2.97 30.01 3.37
N THR A 185 2.76 31.30 3.20
CA THR A 185 1.53 31.91 2.72
C THR A 185 1.03 31.12 1.51
N SER A 186 -0.18 30.57 1.66
CA SER A 186 -0.87 29.81 0.63
C SER A 186 -0.96 30.65 -0.64
N PRO A 187 -0.40 30.22 -1.76
CA PRO A 187 -0.76 30.84 -3.03
C PRO A 187 -2.21 30.43 -3.34
N THR A 188 -3.00 31.41 -3.74
CA THR A 188 -4.34 31.29 -4.31
C THR A 188 -4.38 30.12 -5.31
N PRO A 189 -5.42 29.26 -5.30
CA PRO A 189 -5.51 28.15 -6.23
C PRO A 189 -5.51 28.67 -7.68
N THR A 190 -4.44 28.40 -8.38
CA THR A 190 -4.37 28.58 -9.84
C THR A 190 -5.23 27.47 -10.47
N PRO A 191 -6.04 27.79 -11.51
CA PRO A 191 -6.81 26.79 -12.24
C PRO A 191 -5.89 25.67 -12.78
N PRO A 192 -6.36 24.41 -12.90
CA PRO A 192 -5.56 23.32 -13.40
C PRO A 192 -5.02 23.66 -14.79
N ALA A 193 -3.71 23.60 -14.93
CA ALA A 193 -3.06 23.71 -16.22
C ALA A 193 -3.47 22.53 -17.11
N PRO A 194 -3.59 22.73 -18.44
CA PRO A 194 -3.95 21.67 -19.36
C PRO A 194 -2.94 20.53 -19.27
N THR A 195 -3.44 19.31 -19.14
CA THR A 195 -2.67 18.07 -19.15
C THR A 195 -1.96 17.94 -20.50
N ASN A 196 -0.68 18.25 -20.52
CA ASN A 196 0.18 17.85 -21.63
C ASN A 196 0.32 16.30 -21.61
N PRO A 197 0.28 15.64 -22.78
CA PRO A 197 0.58 14.22 -22.87
C PRO A 197 1.96 13.93 -22.28
N PRO A 198 2.17 12.77 -21.66
CA PRO A 198 3.42 12.43 -20.99
C PRO A 198 4.59 12.54 -21.96
N ALA A 199 5.58 13.35 -21.63
CA ALA A 199 6.82 13.43 -22.39
C ALA A 199 7.56 12.10 -22.27
N PRO A 200 8.03 11.49 -23.38
CA PRO A 200 8.76 10.24 -23.34
C PRO A 200 10.10 10.42 -22.61
N GLY A 201 10.30 9.67 -21.51
CA GLY A 201 11.63 9.26 -21.15
C GLY A 201 12.51 10.20 -20.33
N GLY A 202 12.05 10.69 -19.18
CA GLY A 202 12.98 11.19 -18.15
C GLY A 202 13.62 10.03 -17.38
N SER A 203 14.83 10.24 -16.79
CA SER A 203 15.41 9.25 -15.87
C SER A 203 14.53 9.06 -14.64
N TRP A 204 14.43 7.83 -14.17
CA TRP A 204 13.77 7.53 -12.90
C TRP A 204 14.43 8.31 -11.74
N THR A 205 13.63 8.86 -10.87
CA THR A 205 14.12 9.63 -9.72
C THR A 205 13.25 9.36 -8.48
N ALA A 206 13.87 9.05 -7.35
CA ALA A 206 13.20 8.96 -6.07
C ALA A 206 12.55 10.31 -5.68
N GLY A 207 11.38 10.26 -5.04
CA GLY A 207 10.60 11.45 -4.66
C GLY A 207 9.67 11.96 -5.76
N ARG A 208 9.80 11.48 -7.00
CA ARG A 208 8.92 11.87 -8.13
C ARG A 208 7.64 11.04 -8.12
N ALA A 209 6.51 11.70 -8.39
CA ALA A 209 5.24 11.03 -8.66
C ALA A 209 5.18 10.57 -10.12
N TYR A 210 4.78 9.31 -10.31
CA TYR A 210 4.59 8.67 -11.62
C TYR A 210 3.15 8.20 -11.77
N GLN A 211 2.61 8.35 -12.98
CA GLN A 211 1.27 7.90 -13.35
C GLN A 211 1.34 6.62 -14.17
N VAL A 212 0.23 5.87 -14.22
CA VAL A 212 0.13 4.68 -15.07
C VAL A 212 0.39 5.07 -16.53
N GLY A 213 1.33 4.37 -17.17
CA GLY A 213 1.74 4.63 -18.54
C GLY A 213 2.98 5.52 -18.69
N ASP A 214 3.40 6.24 -17.64
CA ASP A 214 4.63 7.02 -17.66
C ASP A 214 5.82 6.13 -18.03
N GLN A 215 6.72 6.65 -18.85
CA GLN A 215 7.95 5.97 -19.20
C GLN A 215 9.15 6.66 -18.57
N VAL A 216 10.10 5.85 -18.10
CA VAL A 216 11.36 6.31 -17.53
C VAL A 216 12.51 5.48 -18.04
N THR A 217 13.71 6.07 -18.04
CA THR A 217 14.95 5.34 -18.25
C THR A 217 15.62 5.05 -16.91
N TYR A 218 16.17 3.85 -16.78
CA TYR A 218 16.99 3.46 -15.64
C TYR A 218 18.07 2.46 -16.11
N ASN A 219 19.34 2.77 -15.84
CA ASN A 219 20.49 1.96 -16.30
C ASN A 219 20.45 1.61 -17.81
N GLY A 220 20.03 2.58 -18.63
CA GLY A 220 19.98 2.42 -20.08
C GLY A 220 18.77 1.63 -20.62
N LEU A 221 17.91 1.14 -19.77
CA LEU A 221 16.67 0.44 -20.12
C LEU A 221 15.47 1.35 -19.91
N THR A 222 14.42 1.13 -20.73
CA THR A 222 13.15 1.87 -20.62
C THR A 222 12.12 1.04 -19.86
N TYR A 223 11.40 1.70 -18.96
CA TYR A 223 10.36 1.10 -18.15
C TYR A 223 9.08 1.91 -18.24
N ARG A 224 7.94 1.21 -18.20
CA ARG A 224 6.61 1.82 -18.14
C ARG A 224 6.01 1.64 -16.76
N CYS A 225 5.50 2.72 -16.18
CA CYS A 225 4.77 2.69 -14.91
C CYS A 225 3.46 1.91 -15.05
N ARG A 226 3.28 0.90 -14.22
CA ARG A 226 2.09 0.04 -14.17
C ARG A 226 1.05 0.52 -13.15
N GLN A 227 1.51 1.22 -12.11
CA GLN A 227 0.67 1.74 -11.04
C GLN A 227 1.12 3.14 -10.65
N ALA A 228 0.18 4.07 -10.49
CA ALA A 228 0.49 5.43 -10.06
C ALA A 228 1.08 5.41 -8.63
N HIS A 229 2.27 5.99 -8.45
CA HIS A 229 2.97 6.01 -7.18
C HIS A 229 3.95 7.18 -7.10
N THR A 230 4.38 7.52 -5.88
CA THR A 230 5.56 8.37 -5.67
C THR A 230 6.75 7.46 -5.39
N ALA A 231 7.76 7.52 -6.25
CA ALA A 231 8.95 6.68 -6.13
C ALA A 231 9.74 7.00 -4.85
N ILE A 232 10.22 5.99 -4.19
CA ILE A 232 11.12 6.11 -3.03
C ILE A 232 12.45 5.40 -3.33
N PRO A 233 13.56 5.71 -2.63
CA PRO A 233 14.80 4.96 -2.74
C PRO A 233 14.55 3.45 -2.53
N GLY A 234 15.10 2.62 -3.40
CA GLY A 234 14.86 1.17 -3.44
C GLY A 234 13.74 0.74 -4.41
N TRP A 235 12.98 1.68 -4.95
CA TRP A 235 11.91 1.42 -5.93
C TRP A 235 12.35 1.69 -7.37
N GLU A 236 13.63 1.53 -7.65
CA GLU A 236 14.15 1.58 -9.02
C GLU A 236 13.43 0.53 -9.88
N PRO A 237 13.12 0.85 -11.15
CA PRO A 237 12.27 0.01 -12.00
C PRO A 237 12.59 -1.49 -12.04
N PRO A 238 13.87 -1.93 -12.07
CA PRO A 238 14.18 -3.37 -12.06
C PRO A 238 13.82 -4.06 -10.72
N ASN A 239 13.77 -3.30 -9.63
CA ASN A 239 13.59 -3.84 -8.28
C ASN A 239 12.11 -4.07 -7.93
N VAL A 240 11.18 -3.42 -8.63
CA VAL A 240 9.74 -3.42 -8.32
C VAL A 240 8.89 -3.70 -9.56
N PRO A 241 8.89 -4.93 -10.06
CA PRO A 241 8.15 -5.30 -11.28
C PRO A 241 6.63 -5.14 -11.14
N ALA A 242 6.11 -5.03 -9.91
CA ALA A 242 4.72 -4.68 -9.66
C ALA A 242 4.40 -3.24 -10.10
N LEU A 243 5.35 -2.32 -9.97
CA LEU A 243 5.19 -0.90 -10.32
C LEU A 243 5.67 -0.57 -11.73
N TRP A 244 6.58 -1.35 -12.28
CA TRP A 244 7.24 -1.08 -13.55
C TRP A 244 7.30 -2.31 -14.44
N SER A 245 7.12 -2.13 -15.73
CA SER A 245 7.42 -3.14 -16.74
C SER A 245 8.46 -2.60 -17.71
N GLN A 246 9.47 -3.40 -18.01
CA GLN A 246 10.42 -3.07 -19.08
C GLN A 246 9.69 -3.05 -20.41
N VAL A 247 10.00 -2.11 -21.29
CA VAL A 247 9.44 -1.92 -22.64
C VAL A 247 10.53 -1.93 -23.69
#